data_7375cd72fb837702794dce0c78498729
#
_entry.id   7375cd72fb837702794dce0c78498729
#
_cell.length_a   1.000
_cell.length_b   1.000
_cell.length_c   1.000
_cell.angle_alpha   90.00
_cell.angle_beta   90.00
_cell.angle_gamma   90.00
#
_symmetry.space_group_name_H-M   'P 1'
#
loop_
_entity.id
_entity.type
_entity.pdbx_description
1 polymer ?
#
loop_
_entity_poly.entity_id
_entity_poly.type
_entity_poly.pdbx_seq_one_letter_code
_entity_poly.pdbx_strand_id
1 'polypeptide(L)'
;MIIGVVSDTHLLSHRLIVPTTLLEGLADAELIIHAGDFCDWGVYERLEQIAPVEAVAGNNDPNDIVKRLGERKIIERGGKRIGIVHGDGGFRGSTPDRAFHAFTPAEVDVIVFGHSHVPYAEQREGVLLFNPGSPTDKRMQPRYSYGKLFIEADEIRYEHYFFDKEQTGR
;
A
#
# COMPACT_ATOMS: atom_id res chain seq x y z
N MET A 1 8.38 -3.50 15.11
CA MET A 1 7.23 -2.72 14.58
C MET A 1 6.64 -3.44 13.39
N ILE A 2 5.32 -3.64 13.38
CA ILE A 2 4.57 -4.28 12.29
C ILE A 2 3.80 -3.20 11.54
N ILE A 3 4.03 -3.10 10.23
CA ILE A 3 3.33 -2.15 9.36
C ILE A 3 2.52 -2.96 8.34
N GLY A 4 1.20 -2.81 8.37
CA GLY A 4 0.32 -3.32 7.34
C GLY A 4 0.45 -2.51 6.06
N VAL A 5 0.45 -3.14 4.89
CA VAL A 5 0.60 -2.46 3.60
C VAL A 5 -0.53 -2.86 2.67
N VAL A 6 -1.25 -1.87 2.18
CA VAL A 6 -2.43 -2.01 1.31
C VAL A 6 -2.31 -1.04 0.15
N SER A 7 -2.88 -1.37 -0.99
CA SER A 7 -3.01 -0.48 -2.15
C SER A 7 -4.13 -0.93 -3.07
N ASP A 8 -4.60 -0.01 -3.91
CA ASP A 8 -5.51 -0.31 -5.02
C ASP A 8 -6.80 -1.01 -4.57
N THR A 9 -7.46 -0.48 -3.55
CA THR A 9 -8.71 -1.02 -3.04
C THR A 9 -9.90 -0.78 -3.97
N HIS A 10 -9.92 0.33 -4.70
CA HIS A 10 -10.94 0.67 -5.70
C HIS A 10 -12.40 0.43 -5.24
N LEU A 11 -12.69 0.67 -3.97
CA LEU A 11 -14.03 0.50 -3.42
C LEU A 11 -14.83 1.79 -3.55
N LEU A 12 -16.03 1.67 -4.07
CA LEU A 12 -16.98 2.78 -4.18
C LEU A 12 -17.98 2.75 -3.02
N SER A 13 -18.51 3.90 -2.63
CA SER A 13 -19.39 4.06 -1.48
C SER A 13 -20.58 3.09 -1.44
N HIS A 14 -21.16 2.79 -2.61
CA HIS A 14 -22.29 1.84 -2.72
C HIS A 14 -21.86 0.35 -2.62
N ARG A 15 -20.54 0.07 -2.59
CA ARG A 15 -19.96 -1.28 -2.47
C ARG A 15 -18.75 -1.27 -1.55
N LEU A 16 -18.79 -0.48 -0.49
CA LEU A 16 -17.69 -0.34 0.46
C LEU A 16 -17.64 -1.56 1.40
N ILE A 17 -17.22 -2.69 0.86
CA ILE A 17 -17.02 -3.92 1.63
C ILE A 17 -15.51 -4.21 1.64
N VAL A 18 -14.87 -3.88 2.75
CA VAL A 18 -13.47 -4.25 2.96
C VAL A 18 -13.43 -5.73 3.38
N PRO A 19 -12.61 -6.57 2.72
CA PRO A 19 -12.56 -8.00 3.04
C PRO A 19 -12.23 -8.27 4.51
N THR A 20 -12.96 -9.19 5.13
CA THR A 20 -12.73 -9.60 6.51
C THR A 20 -11.32 -10.18 6.70
N THR A 21 -10.86 -10.98 5.74
CA THR A 21 -9.49 -11.53 5.72
C THR A 21 -8.43 -10.44 5.79
N LEU A 22 -8.62 -9.32 5.09
CA LEU A 22 -7.72 -8.17 5.17
C LEU A 22 -7.75 -7.55 6.58
N LEU A 23 -8.94 -7.28 7.12
CA LEU A 23 -9.09 -6.64 8.42
C LEU A 23 -8.48 -7.48 9.55
N GLU A 24 -8.74 -8.78 9.54
CA GLU A 24 -8.16 -9.74 10.49
C GLU A 24 -6.63 -9.83 10.32
N GLY A 25 -6.17 -9.86 9.08
CA GLY A 25 -4.74 -9.92 8.79
C GLY A 25 -3.98 -8.66 9.22
N LEU A 26 -4.63 -7.52 9.29
CA LEU A 26 -4.04 -6.26 9.74
C LEU A 26 -4.21 -5.99 11.25
N ALA A 27 -4.87 -6.88 11.99
CA ALA A 27 -5.24 -6.63 13.40
C ALA A 27 -4.03 -6.44 14.33
N ASP A 28 -2.86 -6.94 13.98
CA ASP A 28 -1.61 -6.79 14.74
C ASP A 28 -0.73 -5.62 14.25
N ALA A 29 -1.18 -4.89 13.24
CA ALA A 29 -0.42 -3.76 12.70
C ALA A 29 -0.41 -2.58 13.67
N GLU A 30 0.75 -1.96 13.85
CA GLU A 30 0.94 -0.74 14.63
C GLU A 30 0.78 0.52 13.75
N LEU A 31 0.86 0.34 12.45
CA LEU A 31 0.65 1.34 11.41
C LEU A 31 0.13 0.65 10.16
N ILE A 32 -0.72 1.32 9.41
CA ILE A 32 -1.14 0.87 8.07
C ILE A 32 -0.67 1.90 7.05
N ILE A 33 -0.04 1.44 5.97
CA ILE A 33 0.29 2.24 4.80
C ILE A 33 -0.67 1.87 3.67
N HIS A 34 -1.29 2.88 3.05
CA HIS A 34 -2.07 2.69 1.83
C HIS A 34 -1.47 3.51 0.69
N ALA A 35 -1.07 2.84 -0.38
CA ALA A 35 -0.32 3.45 -1.49
C ALA A 35 -1.22 3.97 -2.63
N GLY A 36 -2.46 4.36 -2.33
CA GLY A 36 -3.35 5.03 -3.28
C GLY A 36 -4.39 4.16 -3.97
N ASP A 37 -5.27 4.82 -4.72
CA ASP A 37 -6.45 4.26 -5.36
C ASP A 37 -7.44 3.65 -4.34
N PHE A 38 -7.85 4.49 -3.40
CA PHE A 38 -8.96 4.21 -2.47
C PHE A 38 -10.31 4.20 -3.19
N CYS A 39 -10.52 5.22 -4.00
CA CYS A 39 -11.75 5.65 -4.64
C CYS A 39 -12.82 6.21 -3.69
N ASP A 40 -12.86 5.78 -2.44
CA ASP A 40 -13.77 6.31 -1.41
C ASP A 40 -13.07 6.46 -0.06
N TRP A 41 -13.33 7.58 0.62
CA TRP A 41 -12.72 7.88 1.92
C TRP A 41 -13.09 6.88 3.02
N GLY A 42 -14.24 6.23 2.90
CA GLY A 42 -14.67 5.19 3.85
C GLY A 42 -13.69 4.04 4.01
N VAL A 43 -12.84 3.77 3.00
CA VAL A 43 -11.75 2.79 3.13
C VAL A 43 -10.73 3.27 4.14
N TYR A 44 -10.31 4.53 4.06
CA TYR A 44 -9.39 5.13 5.02
C TYR A 44 -9.94 5.04 6.45
N GLU A 45 -11.19 5.47 6.65
CA GLU A 45 -11.85 5.41 7.95
C GLU A 45 -11.96 3.99 8.50
N ARG A 46 -12.20 3.02 7.63
CA ARG A 46 -12.27 1.60 8.03
C ARG A 46 -10.91 1.06 8.48
N LEU A 47 -9.83 1.40 7.78
CA LEU A 47 -8.48 1.00 8.16
C LEU A 47 -8.01 1.72 9.44
N GLU A 48 -8.37 2.99 9.60
CA GLU A 48 -8.02 3.79 10.79
C GLU A 48 -8.61 3.23 12.09
N GLN A 49 -9.69 2.47 12.02
CA GLN A 49 -10.25 1.75 13.17
C GLN A 49 -9.32 0.64 13.70
N ILE A 50 -8.37 0.17 12.89
CA ILE A 50 -7.40 -0.87 13.27
C ILE A 50 -6.12 -0.23 13.81
N ALA A 51 -5.52 0.68 13.07
CA ALA A 51 -4.27 1.35 13.39
C ALA A 51 -4.18 2.71 12.68
N PRO A 52 -3.31 3.61 13.10
CA PRO A 52 -3.05 4.85 12.37
C PRO A 52 -2.71 4.56 10.90
N VAL A 53 -3.20 5.43 10.00
CA VAL A 53 -3.01 5.27 8.55
C VAL A 53 -2.10 6.38 8.01
N GLU A 54 -1.06 6.01 7.31
CA GLU A 54 -0.26 6.88 6.45
C GLU A 54 -0.54 6.53 4.99
N ALA A 55 -0.86 7.52 4.17
CA ALA A 55 -1.31 7.23 2.83
C ALA A 55 -0.96 8.31 1.83
N VAL A 56 -1.00 7.96 0.55
CA VAL A 56 -0.98 8.87 -0.59
C VAL A 56 -2.20 8.60 -1.48
N ALA A 57 -2.55 9.55 -2.33
CA ALA A 57 -3.58 9.36 -3.35
C ALA A 57 -2.99 8.67 -4.58
N GLY A 58 -3.82 7.92 -5.29
CA GLY A 58 -3.52 7.37 -6.61
C GLY A 58 -4.25 8.11 -7.73
N ASN A 59 -4.01 7.69 -8.97
CA ASN A 59 -4.56 8.34 -10.15
C ASN A 59 -6.10 8.19 -10.31
N ASN A 60 -6.71 7.23 -9.62
CA ASN A 60 -8.15 7.05 -9.58
C ASN A 60 -8.84 7.66 -8.35
N ASP A 61 -8.08 8.31 -7.48
CA ASP A 61 -8.67 8.96 -6.33
C ASP A 61 -9.29 10.31 -6.69
N PRO A 62 -10.46 10.64 -6.12
CA PRO A 62 -11.09 11.95 -6.35
C PRO A 62 -10.27 13.08 -5.71
N ASN A 63 -10.49 14.30 -6.21
CA ASN A 63 -9.72 15.49 -5.83
C ASN A 63 -9.69 15.80 -4.33
N ASP A 64 -10.74 15.47 -3.60
CA ASP A 64 -10.78 15.67 -2.15
C ASP A 64 -9.82 14.74 -1.40
N ILE A 65 -9.65 13.50 -1.86
CA ILE A 65 -8.64 12.57 -1.34
C ILE A 65 -7.23 13.05 -1.69
N VAL A 66 -7.01 13.47 -2.96
CA VAL A 66 -5.72 14.02 -3.39
C VAL A 66 -5.31 15.22 -2.52
N LYS A 67 -6.23 16.13 -2.24
CA LYS A 67 -5.97 17.30 -1.39
C LYS A 67 -5.64 16.94 0.05
N ARG A 68 -6.26 15.89 0.59
CA ARG A 68 -6.02 15.42 1.97
C ARG A 68 -4.68 14.72 2.13
N LEU A 69 -4.32 13.87 1.19
CA LEU A 69 -3.21 12.93 1.32
C LEU A 69 -1.94 13.37 0.57
N GLY A 70 -2.10 14.07 -0.57
CA GLY A 70 -1.00 14.26 -1.50
C GLY A 70 -0.66 12.97 -2.26
N GLU A 71 0.29 13.06 -3.17
CA GLU A 71 0.66 11.97 -4.08
C GLU A 71 2.03 11.35 -3.77
N ARG A 72 2.78 11.97 -2.88
CA ARG A 72 4.11 11.53 -2.45
C ARG A 72 4.34 11.88 -0.98
N LYS A 73 4.90 10.95 -0.23
CA LYS A 73 5.17 11.16 1.19
C LYS A 73 6.45 10.41 1.60
N ILE A 74 7.18 10.95 2.55
CA ILE A 74 8.22 10.24 3.29
C ILE A 74 7.84 10.29 4.76
N ILE A 75 7.85 9.13 5.40
CA ILE A 75 7.64 9.00 6.84
C ILE A 75 8.85 8.32 7.47
N GLU A 76 9.08 8.58 8.76
CA GLU A 76 10.08 7.87 9.54
C GLU A 76 9.39 7.02 10.61
N ARG A 77 9.63 5.71 10.57
CA ARG A 77 9.06 4.76 11.52
C ARG A 77 10.08 3.66 11.83
N GLY A 78 10.23 3.34 13.12
CA GLY A 78 11.18 2.33 13.56
C GLY A 78 12.63 2.60 13.15
N GLY A 79 13.02 3.88 13.01
CA GLY A 79 14.34 4.29 12.54
C GLY A 79 14.56 4.12 11.03
N LYS A 80 13.51 3.82 10.26
CA LYS A 80 13.58 3.68 8.79
C LYS A 80 12.76 4.77 8.10
N ARG A 81 13.29 5.25 6.97
CA ARG A 81 12.63 6.23 6.11
C ARG A 81 11.87 5.49 5.03
N ILE A 82 10.56 5.66 5.02
CA ILE A 82 9.65 4.98 4.11
C ILE A 82 9.05 6.00 3.15
N GLY A 83 9.40 5.90 1.88
CA GLY A 83 8.76 6.63 0.81
C GLY A 83 7.47 5.94 0.41
N ILE A 84 6.42 6.73 0.17
CA ILE A 84 5.12 6.24 -0.27
C ILE A 84 4.73 7.01 -1.52
N VAL A 85 4.39 6.29 -2.58
CA VAL A 85 3.97 6.84 -3.87
C VAL A 85 3.05 5.84 -4.56
N HIS A 86 2.12 6.30 -5.38
CA HIS A 86 1.25 5.34 -6.09
C HIS A 86 1.98 4.59 -7.21
N GLY A 87 2.80 5.29 -7.97
CA GLY A 87 3.63 4.69 -9.03
C GLY A 87 3.09 4.86 -10.45
N ASP A 88 2.08 5.73 -10.63
CA ASP A 88 1.41 6.02 -11.90
C ASP A 88 2.08 7.12 -12.72
N GLY A 89 2.86 7.98 -12.09
CA GLY A 89 3.34 9.23 -12.68
C GLY A 89 4.83 9.30 -13.02
N GLY A 90 5.18 10.37 -13.71
CA GLY A 90 6.55 10.86 -13.86
C GLY A 90 7.39 10.11 -14.90
N PHE A 91 8.27 9.27 -14.46
CA PHE A 91 9.28 8.61 -15.27
C PHE A 91 8.71 7.58 -16.26
N ARG A 92 9.38 7.39 -17.40
CA ARG A 92 9.05 6.31 -18.34
C ARG A 92 9.60 4.98 -17.82
N GLY A 93 8.83 3.91 -17.95
CA GLY A 93 9.22 2.58 -17.55
C GLY A 93 8.10 1.80 -16.88
N SER A 94 8.45 0.71 -16.23
CA SER A 94 7.53 -0.09 -15.44
C SER A 94 7.07 0.66 -14.18
N THR A 95 6.03 0.16 -13.53
CA THR A 95 5.57 0.74 -12.25
C THR A 95 6.67 0.73 -11.18
N PRO A 96 7.47 -0.36 -10.99
CA PRO A 96 8.61 -0.30 -10.08
C PRO A 96 9.65 0.76 -10.46
N ASP A 97 9.92 0.97 -11.75
CA ASP A 97 10.86 2.01 -12.18
C ASP A 97 10.36 3.41 -11.84
N ARG A 98 9.07 3.67 -12.07
CA ARG A 98 8.44 4.96 -11.71
C ARG A 98 8.46 5.21 -10.22
N ALA A 99 8.15 4.20 -9.41
CA ALA A 99 8.21 4.30 -7.96
C ALA A 99 9.65 4.58 -7.48
N PHE A 100 10.63 3.86 -8.01
CA PHE A 100 12.03 4.07 -7.67
C PHE A 100 12.50 5.49 -7.98
N HIS A 101 12.16 6.02 -9.16
CA HIS A 101 12.58 7.36 -9.57
C HIS A 101 11.79 8.50 -8.91
N ALA A 102 10.74 8.20 -8.16
CA ALA A 102 10.05 9.20 -7.35
C ALA A 102 10.85 9.67 -6.14
N PHE A 103 11.89 8.93 -5.77
CA PHE A 103 12.78 9.21 -4.64
C PHE A 103 14.25 9.05 -5.07
N THR A 104 15.16 9.67 -4.31
CA THR A 104 16.58 9.34 -4.42
C THR A 104 16.92 8.24 -3.40
N PRO A 105 17.87 7.34 -3.70
CA PRO A 105 18.26 6.29 -2.75
C PRO A 105 18.74 6.80 -1.39
N ALA A 106 19.25 8.05 -1.35
CA ALA A 106 19.66 8.69 -0.11
C ALA A 106 18.51 9.16 0.78
N GLU A 107 17.29 9.33 0.22
CA GLU A 107 16.14 9.83 0.99
C GLU A 107 15.40 8.73 1.74
N VAL A 108 15.45 7.48 1.27
CA VAL A 108 14.56 6.41 1.73
C VAL A 108 15.28 5.07 1.87
N ASP A 109 14.79 4.26 2.78
CA ASP A 109 15.24 2.88 2.98
C ASP A 109 14.26 1.88 2.34
N VAL A 110 12.99 2.27 2.24
CA VAL A 110 11.90 1.50 1.62
C VAL A 110 11.06 2.43 0.74
N ILE A 111 10.58 1.94 -0.39
CA ILE A 111 9.53 2.57 -1.18
C ILE A 111 8.33 1.63 -1.25
N VAL A 112 7.20 2.07 -0.72
CA VAL A 112 5.91 1.41 -0.85
C VAL A 112 5.14 2.04 -2.00
N PHE A 113 4.63 1.21 -2.90
CA PHE A 113 3.89 1.66 -4.09
C PHE A 113 2.78 0.68 -4.47
N GLY A 114 1.92 1.06 -5.41
CA GLY A 114 0.79 0.27 -5.90
C GLY A 114 0.67 0.32 -7.42
N HIS A 115 -0.48 0.73 -7.92
CA HIS A 115 -0.84 0.98 -9.32
C HIS A 115 -0.91 -0.26 -10.22
N SER A 116 0.08 -1.13 -10.21
CA SER A 116 0.10 -2.34 -11.05
C SER A 116 -0.81 -3.45 -10.58
N HIS A 117 -1.26 -3.43 -9.32
CA HIS A 117 -1.96 -4.53 -8.62
C HIS A 117 -1.14 -5.82 -8.52
N VAL A 118 0.15 -5.76 -8.80
CA VAL A 118 1.06 -6.91 -8.81
C VAL A 118 1.88 -6.93 -7.51
N PRO A 119 1.77 -7.99 -6.71
CA PRO A 119 2.67 -8.17 -5.56
C PRO A 119 4.13 -8.19 -6.04
N TYR A 120 4.95 -7.35 -5.44
CA TYR A 120 6.33 -7.17 -5.89
C TYR A 120 7.26 -6.80 -4.73
N ALA A 121 8.47 -7.35 -4.76
CA ALA A 121 9.53 -6.94 -3.85
C ALA A 121 10.90 -7.07 -4.54
N GLU A 122 11.71 -6.02 -4.43
CA GLU A 122 13.07 -5.97 -5.00
C GLU A 122 13.96 -5.08 -4.14
N GLN A 123 15.20 -5.50 -3.94
CA GLN A 123 16.27 -4.62 -3.45
C GLN A 123 16.95 -3.94 -4.64
N ARG A 124 16.92 -2.62 -4.66
CA ARG A 124 17.53 -1.82 -5.72
C ARG A 124 18.33 -0.66 -5.11
N GLU A 125 19.64 -0.65 -5.35
CA GLU A 125 20.55 0.38 -4.81
C GLU A 125 20.42 0.61 -3.30
N GLY A 126 20.24 -0.47 -2.54
CA GLY A 126 20.06 -0.44 -1.09
C GLY A 126 18.65 -0.06 -0.61
N VAL A 127 17.71 0.16 -1.51
CA VAL A 127 16.31 0.50 -1.21
C VAL A 127 15.40 -0.70 -1.47
N LEU A 128 14.56 -1.05 -0.51
CA LEU A 128 13.51 -2.04 -0.71
C LEU A 128 12.34 -1.41 -1.48
N LEU A 129 12.03 -1.93 -2.65
CA LEU A 129 10.79 -1.66 -3.39
C LEU A 129 9.72 -2.67 -2.98
N PHE A 130 8.55 -2.23 -2.56
CA PHE A 130 7.50 -3.12 -2.09
C PHE A 130 6.11 -2.69 -2.58
N ASN A 131 5.44 -3.58 -3.31
CA ASN A 131 4.05 -3.44 -3.72
C ASN A 131 3.22 -4.58 -3.10
N PRO A 132 2.17 -4.28 -2.33
CA PRO A 132 1.37 -5.30 -1.66
C PRO A 132 0.43 -6.06 -2.62
N GLY A 133 0.28 -5.62 -3.87
CA GLY A 133 -0.81 -6.04 -4.76
C GLY A 133 -2.12 -5.37 -4.37
N SER A 134 -3.24 -6.04 -4.62
CA SER A 134 -4.56 -5.52 -4.27
C SER A 134 -5.39 -6.55 -3.51
N PRO A 135 -6.07 -6.15 -2.42
CA PRO A 135 -6.95 -7.02 -1.66
C PRO A 135 -8.37 -7.12 -2.22
N THR A 136 -8.71 -6.32 -3.23
CA THR A 136 -10.08 -6.15 -3.72
C THR A 136 -10.20 -6.14 -5.24
N ASP A 137 -9.12 -5.81 -5.95
CA ASP A 137 -9.06 -5.79 -7.42
C ASP A 137 -7.75 -6.42 -7.90
N LYS A 138 -7.71 -7.74 -7.90
CA LYS A 138 -6.50 -8.49 -8.25
C LYS A 138 -6.15 -8.48 -9.74
N ARG A 139 -7.05 -7.99 -10.60
CA ARG A 139 -6.90 -8.01 -12.06
C ARG A 139 -6.48 -9.38 -12.57
N MET A 140 -5.32 -9.47 -13.25
CA MET A 140 -4.80 -10.72 -13.82
C MET A 140 -4.05 -11.61 -12.82
N GLN A 141 -3.91 -11.16 -11.57
CA GLN A 141 -3.26 -11.95 -10.53
C GLN A 141 -4.12 -13.14 -10.10
N PRO A 142 -3.52 -14.28 -9.74
CA PRO A 142 -4.28 -15.47 -9.35
C PRO A 142 -5.06 -15.29 -8.05
N ARG A 143 -4.54 -14.46 -7.12
CA ARG A 143 -5.12 -14.24 -5.80
C ARG A 143 -5.11 -12.76 -5.41
N TYR A 144 -6.00 -12.40 -4.49
CA TYR A 144 -5.95 -11.13 -3.77
C TYR A 144 -4.76 -11.09 -2.83
N SER A 145 -4.26 -9.91 -2.51
CA SER A 145 -3.09 -9.79 -1.64
C SER A 145 -3.04 -8.48 -0.87
N TYR A 146 -2.31 -8.52 0.22
CA TYR A 146 -1.81 -7.39 0.99
C TYR A 146 -0.42 -7.73 1.51
N GLY A 147 0.23 -6.82 2.18
CA GLY A 147 1.57 -7.06 2.68
C GLY A 147 1.77 -6.61 4.11
N LYS A 148 2.90 -7.02 4.68
CA LYS A 148 3.43 -6.47 5.94
C LYS A 148 4.91 -6.20 5.81
N LEU A 149 5.33 -5.12 6.44
CA LEU A 149 6.73 -4.83 6.72
C LEU A 149 6.98 -5.04 8.22
N PHE A 150 8.08 -5.69 8.53
CA PHE A 150 8.54 -5.93 9.90
C PHE A 150 9.84 -5.18 10.10
N ILE A 151 9.83 -4.17 10.96
CA ILE A 151 11.01 -3.36 11.28
C ILE A 151 11.47 -3.73 12.68
N GLU A 152 12.63 -4.36 12.77
CA GLU A 152 13.28 -4.74 14.02
C GLU A 152 14.75 -4.30 13.99
N ALA A 153 15.15 -3.45 14.95
CA ALA A 153 16.47 -2.85 14.99
C ALA A 153 16.82 -2.21 13.64
N ASP A 154 17.86 -2.70 12.96
CA ASP A 154 18.30 -2.17 11.66
C ASP A 154 17.78 -2.97 10.45
N GLU A 155 16.98 -4.01 10.70
CA GLU A 155 16.49 -4.90 9.65
C GLU A 155 15.06 -4.57 9.22
N ILE A 156 14.79 -4.73 7.93
CA ILE A 156 13.45 -4.70 7.35
C ILE A 156 13.20 -6.04 6.71
N ARG A 157 12.16 -6.72 7.18
CA ARG A 157 11.61 -7.92 6.54
C ARG A 157 10.26 -7.59 5.95
N TYR A 158 9.84 -8.34 4.95
CA TYR A 158 8.54 -8.18 4.30
C TYR A 158 7.88 -9.52 4.05
N GLU A 159 6.55 -9.50 3.99
CA GLU A 159 5.75 -10.66 3.58
C GLU A 159 4.56 -10.21 2.75
N HIS A 160 4.23 -10.99 1.72
CA HIS A 160 2.96 -10.91 1.02
C HIS A 160 2.01 -11.98 1.56
N TYR A 161 0.76 -11.58 1.75
CA TYR A 161 -0.33 -12.47 2.19
C TYR A 161 -1.34 -12.58 1.06
N PHE A 162 -1.67 -13.81 0.70
CA PHE A 162 -2.56 -14.12 -0.42
C PHE A 162 -3.83 -14.79 0.08
N PHE A 163 -4.96 -14.43 -0.52
CA PHE A 163 -6.24 -15.03 -0.19
C PHE A 163 -7.17 -15.08 -1.41
N ASP A 164 -8.15 -15.97 -1.36
CA ASP A 164 -9.16 -16.11 -2.39
C ASP A 164 -10.38 -15.23 -2.08
N LYS A 165 -11.27 -15.06 -3.06
CA LYS A 165 -12.49 -14.27 -2.86
C LYS A 165 -13.30 -14.84 -1.69
N GLU A 166 -13.63 -13.97 -0.73
CA GLU A 166 -14.51 -14.35 0.36
C GLU A 166 -15.90 -14.72 -0.17
N GLN A 167 -16.43 -15.84 0.31
CA GLN A 167 -17.83 -16.16 0.06
C GLN A 167 -18.65 -15.23 0.93
N THR A 168 -19.30 -14.25 0.32
CA THR A 168 -20.35 -13.49 1.01
C THR A 168 -21.46 -14.46 1.33
N GLY A 169 -21.61 -14.77 2.61
CA GLY A 169 -22.74 -15.57 3.09
C GLY A 169 -24.05 -14.97 2.57
N ARG A 170 -24.92 -15.84 2.05
CA ARG A 170 -26.29 -15.48 1.66
C ARG A 170 -27.12 -15.18 2.89
#